data_b9792b6779ad047dc93551f8806fb15f
#
_entry.id   b9792b6779ad047dc93551f8806fb15f
#
_cell.length_a   1.000
_cell.length_b   1.000
_cell.length_c   1.000
_cell.angle_alpha   90.00
_cell.angle_beta   90.00
_cell.angle_gamma   90.00
#
_symmetry.space_group_name_H-M   'P 1'
#
loop_
_entity.id
_entity.type
_entity.pdbx_description
1 polymer ?
#
loop_
_entity_poly.entity_id
_entity_poly.type
_entity_poly.pdbx_seq_one_letter_code
_entity_poly.pdbx_strand_id
1 'polypeptide(L)'
;IHFALTSEDVNNLSYSLMWQHGLKQVYIPLLKSVDKELKKLAKRFRNAPMLSMTHGQPATPTTFGKELAVFQSRLSRKIQILKEHKLFGKFSGATGTWSAHLAAYPDVNWTRFSSRFVKSIGLKPNLFTTQIEPHDSMVESYQCISHVNSIMKDLCCDMWMYISRGILGQKKIA
;
A
#
# COMPACT_ATOMS: atom_id res chain seq x y z
N ILE A 1 -0.59 27.38 22.47
CA ILE A 1 -0.97 26.32 21.52
C ILE A 1 0.28 25.58 21.00
N HIS A 2 1.41 26.26 20.84
CA HIS A 2 2.65 25.70 20.29
C HIS A 2 3.68 25.29 21.39
N PHE A 3 3.19 24.91 22.56
CA PHE A 3 4.02 24.58 23.72
C PHE A 3 4.99 23.43 23.42
N ALA A 4 6.30 23.73 23.51
CA ALA A 4 7.44 22.81 23.36
C ALA A 4 7.47 22.01 22.02
N LEU A 5 6.56 22.29 21.09
CA LEU A 5 6.49 21.65 19.78
C LEU A 5 7.42 22.31 18.75
N THR A 6 7.85 21.53 17.79
CA THR A 6 8.31 22.04 16.50
C THR A 6 7.21 21.86 15.46
N SER A 7 7.25 22.63 14.37
CA SER A 7 6.28 22.49 13.27
C SER A 7 6.21 21.07 12.73
N GLU A 8 7.32 20.38 12.71
CA GLU A 8 7.38 18.99 12.24
C GLU A 8 6.61 18.01 13.13
N ASP A 9 6.46 18.26 14.44
CA ASP A 9 5.58 17.44 15.30
C ASP A 9 4.13 17.44 14.82
N VAL A 10 3.67 18.55 14.21
CA VAL A 10 2.33 18.66 13.62
C VAL A 10 2.32 18.14 12.19
N ASN A 11 3.30 18.54 11.39
CA ASN A 11 3.35 18.21 9.96
C ASN A 11 3.43 16.70 9.71
N ASN A 12 4.37 16.01 10.37
CA ASN A 12 4.52 14.56 10.18
C ASN A 12 3.26 13.78 10.56
N LEU A 13 2.63 14.14 11.67
CA LEU A 13 1.38 13.51 12.10
C LEU A 13 0.25 13.77 11.11
N SER A 14 0.12 15.01 10.63
CA SER A 14 -0.90 15.39 9.64
C SER A 14 -0.71 14.63 8.33
N TYR A 15 0.50 14.60 7.77
CA TYR A 15 0.79 13.86 6.53
C TYR A 15 0.55 12.36 6.70
N SER A 16 1.00 11.77 7.81
CA SER A 16 0.75 10.35 8.08
C SER A 16 -0.74 10.03 8.20
N LEU A 17 -1.52 10.88 8.86
CA LEU A 17 -2.97 10.70 8.98
C LEU A 17 -3.68 10.86 7.64
N MET A 18 -3.33 11.90 6.85
CA MET A 18 -3.91 12.11 5.51
C MET A 18 -3.61 10.92 4.60
N TRP A 19 -2.36 10.45 4.58
CA TRP A 19 -1.95 9.31 3.78
C TRP A 19 -2.64 8.01 4.23
N GLN A 20 -2.69 7.76 5.55
CA GLN A 20 -3.41 6.62 6.11
C GLN A 20 -4.90 6.64 5.71
N HIS A 21 -5.51 7.81 5.76
CA HIS A 21 -6.92 7.97 5.36
C HIS A 21 -7.11 7.65 3.88
N GLY A 22 -6.28 8.22 3.00
CA GLY A 22 -6.30 7.95 1.56
C GLY A 22 -6.13 6.46 1.25
N LEU A 23 -5.17 5.79 1.91
CA LEU A 23 -4.98 4.35 1.76
C LEU A 23 -6.21 3.55 2.19
N LYS A 24 -6.75 3.82 3.39
CA LYS A 24 -7.84 3.02 3.98
C LYS A 24 -9.19 3.28 3.35
N GLN A 25 -9.49 4.53 2.98
CA GLN A 25 -10.82 4.92 2.52
C GLN A 25 -10.95 4.90 0.99
N VAL A 26 -9.85 5.03 0.26
CA VAL A 26 -9.89 5.12 -1.21
C VAL A 26 -9.11 3.98 -1.85
N TYR A 27 -7.79 3.94 -1.66
CA TYR A 27 -6.92 3.08 -2.45
C TYR A 27 -7.19 1.59 -2.22
N ILE A 28 -7.19 1.14 -0.96
CA ILE A 28 -7.42 -0.27 -0.62
C ILE A 28 -8.83 -0.75 -1.03
N PRO A 29 -9.93 -0.01 -0.82
CA PRO A 29 -11.25 -0.40 -1.32
C PRO A 29 -11.31 -0.55 -2.84
N LEU A 30 -10.75 0.39 -3.60
CA LEU A 30 -10.69 0.30 -5.06
C LEU A 30 -9.85 -0.90 -5.52
N LEU A 31 -8.70 -1.12 -4.91
CA LEU A 31 -7.86 -2.27 -5.23
C LEU A 31 -8.55 -3.61 -4.93
N LYS A 32 -9.34 -3.68 -3.84
CA LYS A 32 -10.18 -4.85 -3.54
C LYS A 32 -11.27 -5.08 -4.58
N SER A 33 -11.83 -4.02 -5.18
CA SER A 33 -12.82 -4.19 -6.25
C SER A 33 -12.19 -4.81 -7.49
N VAL A 34 -10.98 -4.38 -7.87
CA VAL A 34 -10.21 -4.99 -8.97
C VAL A 34 -9.89 -6.46 -8.66
N ASP A 35 -9.40 -6.76 -7.46
CA ASP A 35 -9.12 -8.13 -7.01
C ASP A 35 -10.34 -9.03 -7.09
N LYS A 36 -11.51 -8.52 -6.68
CA LYS A 36 -12.79 -9.23 -6.74
C LYS A 36 -13.20 -9.56 -8.19
N GLU A 37 -13.06 -8.60 -9.12
CA GLU A 37 -13.39 -8.84 -10.51
C GLU A 37 -12.40 -9.81 -11.18
N LEU A 38 -11.11 -9.70 -10.93
CA LEU A 38 -10.11 -10.68 -11.38
C LEU A 38 -10.45 -12.09 -10.88
N LYS A 39 -10.80 -12.22 -9.60
CA LYS A 39 -11.22 -13.51 -9.01
C LYS A 39 -12.47 -14.08 -9.68
N LYS A 40 -13.45 -13.22 -9.99
CA LYS A 40 -14.68 -13.60 -10.71
C LYS A 40 -14.37 -14.08 -12.12
N LEU A 41 -13.54 -13.35 -12.85
CA LEU A 41 -13.11 -13.73 -14.21
C LEU A 41 -12.28 -15.02 -14.19
N ALA A 42 -11.35 -15.18 -13.27
CA ALA A 42 -10.57 -16.41 -13.10
C ALA A 42 -11.47 -17.64 -12.89
N LYS A 43 -12.49 -17.51 -12.02
CA LYS A 43 -13.49 -18.57 -11.82
C LYS A 43 -14.32 -18.85 -13.07
N ARG A 44 -14.78 -17.79 -13.77
CA ARG A 44 -15.60 -17.92 -14.99
C ARG A 44 -14.86 -18.68 -16.08
N PHE A 45 -13.57 -18.41 -16.25
CA PHE A 45 -12.76 -18.97 -17.33
C PHE A 45 -11.86 -20.13 -16.87
N ARG A 46 -12.15 -20.73 -15.72
CA ARG A 46 -11.32 -21.81 -15.16
C ARG A 46 -11.15 -23.03 -16.07
N ASN A 47 -12.15 -23.29 -16.93
CA ASN A 47 -12.18 -24.39 -17.88
C ASN A 47 -11.98 -23.94 -19.33
N ALA A 48 -11.67 -22.67 -19.58
CA ALA A 48 -11.37 -22.18 -20.92
C ALA A 48 -9.94 -22.57 -21.31
N PRO A 49 -9.72 -23.55 -22.22
CA PRO A 49 -8.40 -24.00 -22.55
C PRO A 49 -7.61 -22.92 -23.28
N MET A 50 -6.33 -22.88 -23.01
CA MET A 50 -5.40 -21.95 -23.63
C MET A 50 -4.02 -22.60 -23.72
N LEU A 51 -3.32 -22.36 -24.83
CA LEU A 51 -1.92 -22.80 -24.96
C LEU A 51 -1.01 -21.80 -24.26
N SER A 52 -0.22 -22.27 -23.29
CA SER A 52 0.80 -21.42 -22.69
C SER A 52 1.99 -21.24 -23.64
N MET A 53 2.69 -20.14 -23.48
CA MET A 53 3.86 -19.78 -24.28
C MET A 53 5.06 -19.59 -23.38
N THR A 54 6.21 -20.09 -23.78
CA THR A 54 7.50 -19.82 -23.15
C THR A 54 8.50 -19.40 -24.23
N HIS A 55 9.27 -18.35 -23.97
CA HIS A 55 10.22 -17.82 -24.96
C HIS A 55 9.59 -17.54 -26.34
N GLY A 56 8.31 -17.14 -26.37
CA GLY A 56 7.58 -16.94 -27.60
C GLY A 56 7.16 -18.22 -28.35
N GLN A 57 7.42 -19.41 -27.79
CA GLN A 57 7.12 -20.72 -28.38
C GLN A 57 5.97 -21.41 -27.65
N PRO A 58 5.18 -22.24 -28.36
CA PRO A 58 4.16 -23.07 -27.75
C PRO A 58 4.73 -23.97 -26.66
N ALA A 59 4.02 -24.03 -25.52
CA ALA A 59 4.36 -24.89 -24.39
C ALA A 59 3.16 -25.79 -24.01
N THR A 60 3.00 -26.12 -22.75
CA THR A 60 1.91 -26.99 -22.29
C THR A 60 0.57 -26.29 -22.27
N PRO A 61 -0.56 -27.03 -22.37
CA PRO A 61 -1.89 -26.47 -22.17
C PRO A 61 -2.06 -25.88 -20.77
N THR A 62 -2.81 -24.77 -20.71
CA THR A 62 -3.25 -24.10 -19.48
C THR A 62 -4.72 -23.68 -19.62
N THR A 63 -5.21 -22.84 -18.73
CA THR A 63 -6.53 -22.20 -18.86
C THR A 63 -6.42 -20.68 -18.71
N PHE A 64 -7.24 -19.94 -19.40
CA PHE A 64 -7.30 -18.49 -19.26
C PHE A 64 -7.61 -18.07 -17.80
N GLY A 65 -8.47 -18.85 -17.11
CA GLY A 65 -8.78 -18.60 -15.71
C GLY A 65 -7.55 -18.75 -14.79
N LYS A 66 -6.64 -19.67 -15.07
CA LYS A 66 -5.39 -19.83 -14.30
C LYS A 66 -4.46 -18.63 -14.52
N GLU A 67 -4.35 -18.14 -15.76
CA GLU A 67 -3.54 -16.95 -16.06
C GLU A 67 -4.04 -15.72 -15.28
N LEU A 68 -5.35 -15.49 -15.25
CA LEU A 68 -5.96 -14.42 -14.43
C LEU A 68 -5.75 -14.62 -12.92
N ALA A 69 -5.80 -15.88 -12.44
CA ALA A 69 -5.63 -16.21 -11.05
C ALA A 69 -4.21 -15.90 -10.53
N VAL A 70 -3.20 -15.96 -11.39
CA VAL A 70 -1.82 -15.53 -11.05
C VAL A 70 -1.80 -14.05 -10.64
N PHE A 71 -2.38 -13.19 -11.45
CA PHE A 71 -2.44 -11.75 -11.16
C PHE A 71 -3.29 -11.44 -9.93
N GLN A 72 -4.44 -12.10 -9.80
CA GLN A 72 -5.30 -11.97 -8.63
C GLN A 72 -4.56 -12.37 -7.34
N SER A 73 -3.83 -13.48 -7.33
CA SER A 73 -3.04 -13.92 -6.19
C SER A 73 -1.93 -12.92 -5.82
N ARG A 74 -1.22 -12.38 -6.82
CA ARG A 74 -0.19 -11.35 -6.64
C ARG A 74 -0.79 -10.09 -6.00
N LEU A 75 -1.96 -9.65 -6.51
CA LEU A 75 -2.66 -8.46 -6.03
C LEU A 75 -3.18 -8.62 -4.61
N SER A 76 -3.83 -9.76 -4.30
CA SER A 76 -4.32 -10.09 -2.96
C SER A 76 -3.23 -9.99 -1.89
N ARG A 77 -2.02 -10.47 -2.18
CA ARG A 77 -0.87 -10.34 -1.25
C ARG A 77 -0.50 -8.87 -0.98
N LYS A 78 -0.55 -8.01 -2.01
CA LYS A 78 -0.25 -6.58 -1.83
C LYS A 78 -1.34 -5.85 -1.05
N ILE A 79 -2.59 -6.20 -1.26
CA ILE A 79 -3.71 -5.70 -0.46
C ILE A 79 -3.52 -6.05 1.02
N GLN A 80 -3.08 -7.27 1.34
CA GLN A 80 -2.86 -7.68 2.72
C GLN A 80 -1.72 -6.90 3.36
N ILE A 81 -0.59 -6.71 2.66
CA ILE A 81 0.54 -5.89 3.13
C ILE A 81 0.06 -4.46 3.45
N LEU A 82 -0.67 -3.82 2.53
CA LEU A 82 -1.17 -2.45 2.74
C LEU A 82 -2.18 -2.34 3.89
N LYS A 83 -3.00 -3.36 4.13
CA LYS A 83 -3.94 -3.39 5.26
C LYS A 83 -3.25 -3.45 6.61
N GLU A 84 -2.16 -4.21 6.70
CA GLU A 84 -1.40 -4.43 7.93
C GLU A 84 -0.38 -3.32 8.18
N HIS A 85 -0.07 -2.55 7.15
CA HIS A 85 0.91 -1.49 7.21
C HIS A 85 0.51 -0.41 8.22
N LYS A 86 1.48 0.05 9.01
CA LYS A 86 1.31 1.07 10.04
C LYS A 86 2.24 2.23 9.77
N LEU A 87 1.68 3.41 9.61
CA LEU A 87 2.45 4.63 9.49
C LEU A 87 2.96 5.09 10.84
N PHE A 88 4.18 5.61 10.84
CA PHE A 88 4.80 6.18 12.01
C PHE A 88 4.42 7.65 12.19
N GLY A 89 4.59 8.11 13.44
CA GLY A 89 4.47 9.50 13.79
C GLY A 89 5.39 9.84 14.96
N LYS A 90 5.90 11.05 14.94
CA LYS A 90 6.81 11.62 15.92
C LYS A 90 6.12 12.76 16.67
N PHE A 91 6.36 12.80 17.98
CA PHE A 91 5.99 13.90 18.87
C PHE A 91 7.09 14.03 19.94
N SER A 92 8.17 14.77 19.63
CA SER A 92 9.39 14.77 20.45
C SER A 92 10.15 16.10 20.47
N GLY A 93 9.55 17.17 19.90
CA GLY A 93 10.13 18.51 19.87
C GLY A 93 11.23 18.69 18.83
N ALA A 94 11.93 19.82 18.90
CA ALA A 94 12.83 20.32 17.87
C ALA A 94 14.06 19.45 17.60
N THR A 95 14.44 18.59 18.53
CA THR A 95 15.65 17.74 18.42
C THR A 95 15.36 16.25 18.61
N GLY A 96 14.09 15.88 18.76
CA GLY A 96 13.70 14.49 19.00
C GLY A 96 13.94 14.02 20.44
N THR A 97 14.25 14.91 21.36
CA THR A 97 14.70 14.58 22.73
C THR A 97 13.75 15.06 23.83
N TRP A 98 12.62 15.68 23.49
CA TRP A 98 11.70 16.32 24.44
C TRP A 98 12.35 17.38 25.33
N SER A 99 13.50 17.95 24.95
CA SER A 99 14.27 18.86 25.81
C SER A 99 13.47 20.06 26.32
N ALA A 100 12.70 20.72 25.45
CA ALA A 100 11.84 21.84 25.85
C ALA A 100 10.69 21.41 26.77
N HIS A 101 10.14 20.21 26.55
CA HIS A 101 9.11 19.63 27.40
C HIS A 101 9.66 19.30 28.80
N LEU A 102 10.83 18.68 28.85
CA LEU A 102 11.51 18.31 30.10
C LEU A 102 11.96 19.55 30.89
N ALA A 103 12.42 20.60 30.21
CA ALA A 103 12.76 21.85 30.85
C ALA A 103 11.55 22.51 31.56
N ALA A 104 10.37 22.42 30.95
CA ALA A 104 9.16 23.01 31.52
C ALA A 104 8.47 22.12 32.56
N TYR A 105 8.46 20.82 32.37
CA TYR A 105 7.82 19.84 33.25
C TYR A 105 8.68 18.58 33.39
N PRO A 106 9.70 18.62 34.25
CA PRO A 106 10.71 17.54 34.40
C PRO A 106 10.12 16.24 34.97
N ASP A 107 9.03 16.32 35.74
CA ASP A 107 8.41 15.15 36.37
C ASP A 107 7.48 14.36 35.44
N VAL A 108 7.25 14.85 34.22
CA VAL A 108 6.38 14.19 33.25
C VAL A 108 7.18 13.18 32.42
N ASN A 109 6.71 11.96 32.33
CA ASN A 109 7.26 10.97 31.42
C ASN A 109 6.80 11.27 29.97
N TRP A 110 7.55 12.14 29.29
CA TRP A 110 7.23 12.63 27.94
C TRP A 110 7.29 11.54 26.88
N THR A 111 8.17 10.57 27.01
CA THR A 111 8.24 9.41 26.10
C THR A 111 6.96 8.59 26.16
N ARG A 112 6.46 8.33 27.36
CA ARG A 112 5.19 7.63 27.55
C ARG A 112 4.00 8.47 27.08
N PHE A 113 4.02 9.77 27.34
CA PHE A 113 2.96 10.70 26.90
C PHE A 113 2.85 10.72 25.39
N SER A 114 3.95 11.00 24.67
CA SER A 114 3.98 11.05 23.20
C SER A 114 3.62 9.72 22.57
N SER A 115 4.08 8.60 23.14
CA SER A 115 3.67 7.27 22.66
C SER A 115 2.17 7.04 22.76
N ARG A 116 1.54 7.44 23.87
CA ARG A 116 0.09 7.32 24.06
C ARG A 116 -0.68 8.24 23.12
N PHE A 117 -0.22 9.47 22.96
CA PHE A 117 -0.83 10.46 22.08
C PHE A 117 -0.79 9.98 20.61
N VAL A 118 0.38 9.59 20.09
CA VAL A 118 0.52 9.12 18.70
C VAL A 118 -0.33 7.86 18.46
N LYS A 119 -0.39 6.94 19.43
CA LYS A 119 -1.28 5.76 19.33
C LYS A 119 -2.76 6.15 19.34
N SER A 120 -3.17 7.14 20.12
CA SER A 120 -4.58 7.56 20.21
C SER A 120 -5.13 8.13 18.90
N ILE A 121 -4.27 8.69 18.05
CA ILE A 121 -4.63 9.16 16.71
C ILE A 121 -4.44 8.08 15.61
N GLY A 122 -4.11 6.83 15.99
CA GLY A 122 -4.06 5.69 15.09
C GLY A 122 -2.74 5.49 14.33
N LEU A 123 -1.66 6.14 14.77
CA LEU A 123 -0.31 5.98 14.23
C LEU A 123 0.58 5.13 15.16
N LYS A 124 1.72 4.67 14.66
CA LYS A 124 2.75 4.00 15.44
C LYS A 124 3.80 5.01 15.89
N PRO A 125 4.10 5.11 17.21
CA PRO A 125 5.11 6.05 17.69
C PRO A 125 6.50 5.76 17.16
N ASN A 126 7.16 6.78 16.60
CA ASN A 126 8.59 6.76 16.33
C ASN A 126 9.31 7.58 17.41
N LEU A 127 10.02 6.89 18.30
CA LEU A 127 10.71 7.52 19.43
C LEU A 127 12.16 7.90 19.12
N PHE A 128 12.73 7.35 18.06
CA PHE A 128 14.11 7.58 17.67
C PHE A 128 14.16 8.43 16.40
N THR A 129 14.06 9.73 16.59
CA THR A 129 14.08 10.71 15.50
C THR A 129 14.96 11.89 15.87
N THR A 130 15.27 12.71 14.90
CA THR A 130 15.79 14.09 15.12
C THR A 130 14.60 15.05 15.15
N GLN A 131 14.73 16.23 14.57
CA GLN A 131 13.61 17.14 14.36
C GLN A 131 12.58 16.54 13.39
N ILE A 132 13.07 15.86 12.34
CA ILE A 132 12.27 15.31 11.24
C ILE A 132 11.93 13.85 11.54
N GLU A 133 10.69 13.46 11.26
CA GLU A 133 10.31 12.06 11.08
C GLU A 133 10.81 11.59 9.70
N PRO A 134 11.63 10.52 9.58
CA PRO A 134 12.27 10.17 8.30
C PRO A 134 11.32 9.65 7.22
N HIS A 135 10.06 9.44 7.53
CA HIS A 135 9.00 8.99 6.60
C HIS A 135 9.21 7.59 5.97
N ASP A 136 10.09 6.76 6.54
CA ASP A 136 10.39 5.42 6.03
C ASP A 136 9.13 4.56 5.85
N SER A 137 8.22 4.64 6.82
CA SER A 137 6.93 3.92 6.72
C SER A 137 6.03 4.40 5.57
N MET A 138 6.13 5.67 5.17
CA MET A 138 5.47 6.16 3.95
C MET A 138 6.12 5.58 2.71
N VAL A 139 7.46 5.60 2.65
CA VAL A 139 8.24 5.03 1.53
C VAL A 139 7.91 3.56 1.33
N GLU A 140 7.82 2.76 2.40
CA GLU A 140 7.41 1.35 2.33
C GLU A 140 6.04 1.19 1.66
N SER A 141 5.07 2.05 1.99
CA SER A 141 3.76 2.02 1.36
C SER A 141 3.79 2.45 -0.11
N TYR A 142 4.60 3.45 -0.47
CA TYR A 142 4.79 3.88 -1.87
C TYR A 142 5.44 2.79 -2.70
N GLN A 143 6.44 2.08 -2.17
CA GLN A 143 7.07 0.93 -2.82
C GLN A 143 6.06 -0.20 -3.06
N CYS A 144 5.18 -0.46 -2.08
CA CYS A 144 4.12 -1.44 -2.25
C CYS A 144 3.14 -1.04 -3.37
N ILE A 145 2.75 0.24 -3.46
CA ILE A 145 1.92 0.77 -4.54
C ILE A 145 2.62 0.69 -5.89
N SER A 146 3.89 1.05 -5.96
CA SER A 146 4.71 0.91 -7.18
C SER A 146 4.73 -0.54 -7.68
N HIS A 147 4.84 -1.51 -6.75
CA HIS A 147 4.77 -2.93 -7.09
C HIS A 147 3.37 -3.35 -7.57
N VAL A 148 2.29 -2.81 -6.99
CA VAL A 148 0.91 -3.00 -7.51
C VAL A 148 0.82 -2.51 -8.95
N ASN A 149 1.34 -1.31 -9.24
CA ASN A 149 1.33 -0.75 -10.59
C ASN A 149 2.11 -1.65 -11.59
N SER A 150 3.24 -2.23 -11.17
CA SER A 150 3.97 -3.19 -11.99
C SER A 150 3.15 -4.45 -12.28
N ILE A 151 2.43 -5.00 -11.28
CA ILE A 151 1.54 -6.15 -11.46
C ILE A 151 0.42 -5.82 -12.46
N MET A 152 -0.17 -4.63 -12.34
CA MET A 152 -1.24 -4.20 -13.25
C MET A 152 -0.71 -3.97 -14.67
N LYS A 153 0.49 -3.40 -14.80
CA LYS A 153 1.16 -3.25 -16.10
C LYS A 153 1.40 -4.61 -16.77
N ASP A 154 1.93 -5.58 -16.02
CA ASP A 154 2.14 -6.95 -16.53
C ASP A 154 0.82 -7.54 -17.05
N LEU A 155 -0.27 -7.44 -16.27
CA LEU A 155 -1.59 -7.89 -16.67
C LEU A 155 -2.04 -7.24 -17.99
N CYS A 156 -1.89 -5.93 -18.11
CA CYS A 156 -2.26 -5.20 -19.33
C CYS A 156 -1.42 -5.64 -20.53
N CYS A 157 -0.13 -5.86 -20.34
CA CYS A 157 0.75 -6.36 -21.41
C CYS A 157 0.35 -7.77 -21.88
N ASP A 158 0.05 -8.67 -20.92
CA ASP A 158 -0.41 -10.02 -21.28
C ASP A 158 -1.74 -10.00 -22.02
N MET A 159 -2.70 -9.19 -21.55
CA MET A 159 -4.00 -9.03 -22.25
C MET A 159 -3.80 -8.49 -23.66
N TRP A 160 -2.94 -7.48 -23.83
CA TRP A 160 -2.61 -6.93 -25.14
C TRP A 160 -2.00 -8.00 -26.07
N MET A 161 -1.05 -8.79 -25.56
CA MET A 161 -0.44 -9.88 -26.32
C MET A 161 -1.47 -10.98 -26.69
N TYR A 162 -2.36 -11.35 -25.80
CA TYR A 162 -3.41 -12.35 -26.09
C TYR A 162 -4.37 -11.87 -27.19
N ILE A 163 -4.70 -10.57 -27.19
CA ILE A 163 -5.52 -9.97 -28.25
C ILE A 163 -4.75 -9.94 -29.57
N SER A 164 -3.51 -9.48 -29.58
CA SER A 164 -2.70 -9.38 -30.81
C SER A 164 -2.40 -10.73 -31.47
N ARG A 165 -2.38 -11.80 -30.67
CA ARG A 165 -2.21 -13.18 -31.16
C ARG A 165 -3.52 -13.92 -31.49
N GLY A 166 -4.66 -13.24 -31.38
CA GLY A 166 -5.98 -13.84 -31.67
C GLY A 166 -6.45 -14.86 -30.63
N ILE A 167 -5.79 -14.96 -29.47
CA ILE A 167 -6.22 -15.82 -28.34
C ILE A 167 -7.49 -15.25 -27.71
N LEU A 168 -7.55 -13.92 -27.58
CA LEU A 168 -8.72 -13.18 -27.14
C LEU A 168 -9.24 -12.30 -28.27
N GLY A 169 -10.57 -12.22 -28.41
CA GLY A 169 -11.23 -11.32 -29.35
C GLY A 169 -12.00 -10.21 -28.61
N GLN A 170 -12.06 -9.03 -29.21
CA GLN A 170 -12.94 -7.95 -28.73
C GLN A 170 -14.37 -8.17 -29.27
N LYS A 171 -15.34 -8.25 -28.37
CA LYS A 171 -16.75 -8.25 -28.73
C LYS A 171 -17.23 -6.81 -28.80
N LYS A 172 -17.70 -6.37 -30.00
CA LYS A 172 -18.41 -5.11 -30.12
C LYS A 172 -19.72 -5.19 -29.33
N ILE A 173 -19.92 -4.25 -28.40
CA ILE A 173 -21.22 -4.05 -27.76
C ILE A 173 -21.89 -2.94 -28.56
N ALA A 174 -22.99 -3.29 -29.22
CA ALA A 174 -23.83 -2.32 -29.92
C ALA A 174 -24.56 -1.44 -28.92
#